data_3f703f66f5e80c4714e9a8bef4c135ba
#
_entry.id   3f703f66f5e80c4714e9a8bef4c135ba
#
_cell.length_a   1.000
_cell.length_b   1.000
_cell.length_c   1.000
_cell.angle_alpha   90.00
_cell.angle_beta   90.00
_cell.angle_gamma   90.00
#
_symmetry.space_group_name_H-M   'P 1'
#
loop_
_entity.id
_entity.type
_entity.pdbx_description
1 polymer ?
#
loop_
_entity_poly.entity_id
_entity_poly.type
_entity_poly.pdbx_seq_one_letter_code
_entity_poly.pdbx_strand_id
1 'polypeptide(L)'
;MTQQLQQTIDAAWEDRANISATSASKEVRDAVDHVIAELNNGHLRVATREAVGQWTVHQWIKKAVLLSFRLKDNEQIQAGALGFYDKVPTKFSHLSANELKEAGVRIVPPAVARRGSYIAKGAILMPSYVNIGAYVGEGTMVDTWATVGSCAQIGANVHLSGGVGIGGVLEPLQAGPTIIEDNCFIGARSEVVEGVVIEENSVLSMGVYIGQSTPIYDRTTGEITYGRVPSGSVVISGTLPKDNGKYSLYAAIIV
;
A
#
# COMPACT_ATOMS: atom_id res chain seq x y z
N MET A 1 -24.94 -6.04 6.33
CA MET A 1 -24.03 -6.89 5.50
C MET A 1 -22.58 -6.78 5.98
N THR A 2 -21.97 -5.60 6.05
CA THR A 2 -20.57 -5.43 6.47
C THR A 2 -20.27 -5.94 7.88
N GLN A 3 -21.17 -5.71 8.86
CA GLN A 3 -20.96 -6.15 10.25
C GLN A 3 -20.94 -7.70 10.37
N GLN A 4 -21.83 -8.40 9.69
CA GLN A 4 -21.84 -9.87 9.68
C GLN A 4 -20.58 -10.42 9.00
N LEU A 5 -20.15 -9.81 7.90
CA LEU A 5 -18.92 -10.17 7.20
C LEU A 5 -17.71 -10.01 8.11
N GLN A 6 -17.61 -8.88 8.81
CA GLN A 6 -16.56 -8.65 9.79
C GLN A 6 -16.56 -9.70 10.90
N GLN A 7 -17.73 -10.05 11.46
CA GLN A 7 -17.85 -11.08 12.51
C GLN A 7 -17.33 -12.44 12.03
N THR A 8 -17.68 -12.84 10.80
CA THR A 8 -17.19 -14.09 10.20
C THR A 8 -15.66 -14.07 10.05
N ILE A 9 -15.09 -12.96 9.55
CA ILE A 9 -13.64 -12.82 9.40
C ILE A 9 -12.93 -12.80 10.76
N ASP A 10 -13.45 -12.07 11.75
CA ASP A 10 -12.86 -12.01 13.10
C ASP A 10 -12.89 -13.38 13.77
N ALA A 11 -14.00 -14.13 13.69
CA ALA A 11 -14.09 -15.49 14.23
C ALA A 11 -13.11 -16.45 13.53
N ALA A 12 -13.02 -16.39 12.20
CA ALA A 12 -12.06 -17.19 11.43
C ALA A 12 -10.61 -16.85 11.78
N TRP A 13 -10.32 -15.58 12.06
CA TRP A 13 -9.00 -15.15 12.47
C TRP A 13 -8.56 -15.74 13.83
N GLU A 14 -9.47 -15.82 14.79
CA GLU A 14 -9.17 -16.45 16.09
C GLU A 14 -8.87 -17.95 15.95
N ASP A 15 -9.51 -18.63 14.99
CA ASP A 15 -9.27 -20.05 14.68
C ASP A 15 -8.27 -20.29 13.54
N ARG A 16 -7.52 -19.27 13.13
CA ARG A 16 -6.64 -19.31 11.94
C ARG A 16 -5.61 -20.42 11.92
N ALA A 17 -5.24 -20.95 13.09
CA ALA A 17 -4.29 -22.09 13.19
C ALA A 17 -4.86 -23.37 12.55
N ASN A 18 -6.19 -23.53 12.58
CA ASN A 18 -6.92 -24.70 12.06
C ASN A 18 -7.44 -24.48 10.63
N ILE A 19 -7.25 -23.28 10.06
CA ILE A 19 -7.71 -22.91 8.72
C ILE A 19 -6.62 -23.17 7.69
N SER A 20 -6.96 -23.96 6.67
CA SER A 20 -6.10 -24.27 5.52
C SER A 20 -6.89 -24.36 4.23
N ALA A 21 -6.19 -24.59 3.12
CA ALA A 21 -6.80 -24.82 1.81
C ALA A 21 -7.77 -26.00 1.77
N THR A 22 -7.69 -26.96 2.71
CA THR A 22 -8.56 -28.13 2.76
C THR A 22 -9.56 -28.11 3.91
N SER A 23 -9.27 -27.44 5.03
CA SER A 23 -10.07 -27.49 6.26
C SER A 23 -11.06 -26.32 6.41
N ALA A 24 -10.88 -25.21 5.70
CA ALA A 24 -11.74 -24.04 5.81
C ALA A 24 -13.20 -24.37 5.42
N SER A 25 -14.16 -23.86 6.18
CA SER A 25 -15.58 -23.95 5.82
C SER A 25 -15.90 -23.14 4.57
N LYS A 26 -16.99 -23.49 3.91
CA LYS A 26 -17.50 -22.72 2.75
C LYS A 26 -17.80 -21.28 3.14
N GLU A 27 -18.39 -21.04 4.30
CA GLU A 27 -18.73 -19.72 4.79
C GLU A 27 -17.49 -18.82 4.93
N VAL A 28 -16.39 -19.34 5.51
CA VAL A 28 -15.12 -18.60 5.64
C VAL A 28 -14.51 -18.30 4.27
N ARG A 29 -14.53 -19.25 3.34
CA ARG A 29 -14.03 -19.05 1.98
C ARG A 29 -14.81 -17.96 1.26
N ASP A 30 -16.14 -18.07 1.26
CA ASP A 30 -17.03 -17.11 0.60
C ASP A 30 -16.84 -15.69 1.19
N ALA A 31 -16.69 -15.58 2.52
CA ALA A 31 -16.46 -14.32 3.20
C ALA A 31 -15.12 -13.69 2.82
N VAL A 32 -14.03 -14.46 2.83
CA VAL A 32 -12.70 -13.98 2.46
C VAL A 32 -12.66 -13.61 0.98
N ASP A 33 -13.18 -14.46 0.08
CA ASP A 33 -13.20 -14.17 -1.35
C ASP A 33 -14.02 -12.92 -1.67
N HIS A 34 -15.13 -12.69 -0.94
CA HIS A 34 -15.93 -11.46 -1.06
C HIS A 34 -15.10 -10.22 -0.67
N VAL A 35 -14.42 -10.25 0.49
CA VAL A 35 -13.56 -9.13 0.91
C VAL A 35 -12.47 -8.83 -0.12
N ILE A 36 -11.80 -9.86 -0.64
CA ILE A 36 -10.76 -9.68 -1.66
C ILE A 36 -11.35 -9.11 -2.96
N ALA A 37 -12.56 -9.51 -3.35
CA ALA A 37 -13.25 -8.96 -4.52
C ALA A 37 -13.61 -7.48 -4.31
N GLU A 38 -14.13 -7.12 -3.14
CA GLU A 38 -14.49 -5.74 -2.81
C GLU A 38 -13.26 -4.82 -2.71
N LEU A 39 -12.15 -5.31 -2.15
CA LEU A 39 -10.85 -4.63 -2.21
C LEU A 39 -10.38 -4.42 -3.65
N ASN A 40 -10.48 -5.47 -4.47
CA ASN A 40 -10.07 -5.42 -5.88
C ASN A 40 -10.86 -4.40 -6.69
N ASN A 41 -12.12 -4.16 -6.34
CA ASN A 41 -13.01 -3.23 -7.00
C ASN A 41 -13.06 -1.84 -6.36
N GLY A 42 -12.34 -1.64 -5.25
CA GLY A 42 -12.27 -0.35 -4.55
C GLY A 42 -13.48 -0.01 -3.68
N HIS A 43 -14.42 -0.95 -3.50
CA HIS A 43 -15.60 -0.77 -2.63
C HIS A 43 -15.24 -0.89 -1.14
N LEU A 44 -14.21 -1.67 -0.82
CA LEU A 44 -13.59 -1.72 0.50
C LEU A 44 -12.16 -1.17 0.44
N ARG A 45 -11.72 -0.57 1.53
CA ARG A 45 -10.35 -0.09 1.73
C ARG A 45 -9.84 -0.51 3.10
N VAL A 46 -8.54 -0.82 3.18
CA VAL A 46 -7.87 -1.15 4.46
C VAL A 46 -7.88 0.05 5.42
N ALA A 47 -7.83 1.26 4.89
CA ALA A 47 -8.05 2.48 5.67
C ALA A 47 -8.88 3.49 4.89
N THR A 48 -9.76 4.21 5.59
CA THR A 48 -10.59 5.29 5.04
C THR A 48 -10.19 6.62 5.63
N ARG A 49 -10.18 7.65 4.79
CA ARG A 49 -9.81 9.01 5.17
C ARG A 49 -11.00 9.73 5.82
N GLU A 50 -10.80 10.29 6.99
CA GLU A 50 -11.78 11.14 7.69
C GLU A 50 -11.50 12.64 7.45
N ALA A 51 -10.21 13.00 7.45
CA ALA A 51 -9.71 14.34 7.18
C ALA A 51 -8.24 14.26 6.77
N VAL A 52 -7.61 15.40 6.47
CA VAL A 52 -6.16 15.46 6.19
C VAL A 52 -5.40 14.85 7.37
N GLY A 53 -4.56 13.85 7.07
CA GLY A 53 -3.78 13.12 8.05
C GLY A 53 -4.59 12.28 9.05
N GLN A 54 -5.93 12.20 8.93
CA GLN A 54 -6.78 11.42 9.82
C GLN A 54 -7.40 10.25 9.09
N TRP A 55 -7.06 9.04 9.52
CA TRP A 55 -7.45 7.80 8.87
C TRP A 55 -7.98 6.77 9.87
N THR A 56 -9.08 6.13 9.51
CA THR A 56 -9.61 4.98 10.23
C THR A 56 -9.14 3.69 9.58
N VAL A 57 -8.42 2.87 10.35
CA VAL A 57 -7.87 1.59 9.88
C VAL A 57 -8.85 0.45 10.17
N HIS A 58 -9.22 -0.31 9.15
CA HIS A 58 -10.13 -1.45 9.24
C HIS A 58 -9.33 -2.75 9.37
N GLN A 59 -8.87 -3.07 10.58
CA GLN A 59 -8.00 -4.22 10.82
C GLN A 59 -8.61 -5.56 10.40
N TRP A 60 -9.94 -5.72 10.48
CA TRP A 60 -10.62 -6.93 10.04
C TRP A 60 -10.39 -7.22 8.54
N ILE A 61 -10.22 -6.19 7.71
CA ILE A 61 -9.88 -6.35 6.29
C ILE A 61 -8.45 -6.91 6.13
N LYS A 62 -7.49 -6.46 6.93
CA LYS A 62 -6.15 -7.04 6.96
C LYS A 62 -6.17 -8.51 7.38
N LYS A 63 -7.03 -8.87 8.36
CA LYS A 63 -7.26 -10.28 8.75
C LYS A 63 -7.75 -11.09 7.56
N ALA A 64 -8.70 -10.58 6.78
CA ALA A 64 -9.19 -11.27 5.58
C ALA A 64 -8.10 -11.47 4.53
N VAL A 65 -7.24 -10.47 4.31
CA VAL A 65 -6.08 -10.60 3.41
C VAL A 65 -5.13 -11.70 3.90
N LEU A 66 -4.80 -11.73 5.19
CA LEU A 66 -3.95 -12.77 5.77
C LEU A 66 -4.58 -14.17 5.70
N LEU A 67 -5.88 -14.27 5.96
CA LEU A 67 -6.62 -15.54 5.81
C LEU A 67 -6.60 -16.03 4.36
N SER A 68 -6.68 -15.14 3.37
CA SER A 68 -6.68 -15.52 1.95
C SER A 68 -5.45 -16.35 1.55
N PHE A 69 -4.29 -16.09 2.15
CA PHE A 69 -3.07 -16.86 1.92
C PHE A 69 -3.12 -18.29 2.49
N ARG A 70 -4.00 -18.54 3.47
CA ARG A 70 -4.20 -19.88 4.05
C ARG A 70 -5.21 -20.71 3.27
N LEU A 71 -6.08 -20.07 2.49
CA LEU A 71 -7.19 -20.71 1.78
C LEU A 71 -6.79 -21.27 0.42
N LYS A 72 -5.57 -21.00 -0.05
CA LYS A 72 -5.08 -21.44 -1.36
C LYS A 72 -3.65 -21.96 -1.24
N ASP A 73 -3.37 -23.01 -1.99
CA ASP A 73 -2.02 -23.47 -2.22
C ASP A 73 -1.39 -22.72 -3.40
N ASN A 74 -0.06 -22.77 -3.51
CA ASN A 74 0.63 -22.22 -4.67
C ASN A 74 0.30 -23.07 -5.90
N GLU A 75 0.08 -22.40 -7.02
CA GLU A 75 -0.17 -23.00 -8.31
C GLU A 75 0.68 -22.34 -9.41
N GLN A 76 0.83 -23.03 -10.52
CA GLN A 76 1.53 -22.46 -11.67
C GLN A 76 0.63 -21.39 -12.32
N ILE A 77 1.18 -20.18 -12.43
CA ILE A 77 0.53 -19.05 -13.10
C ILE A 77 1.32 -18.73 -14.36
N GLN A 78 0.67 -18.77 -15.52
CA GLN A 78 1.27 -18.43 -16.81
C GLN A 78 0.86 -17.02 -17.23
N ALA A 79 1.82 -16.17 -17.61
CA ALA A 79 1.58 -14.85 -18.14
C ALA A 79 2.46 -14.61 -19.38
N GLY A 80 1.96 -15.02 -20.52
CA GLY A 80 2.73 -15.00 -21.77
C GLY A 80 3.96 -15.93 -21.69
N ALA A 81 5.15 -15.36 -21.87
CA ALA A 81 6.41 -16.10 -21.77
C ALA A 81 6.93 -16.24 -20.31
N LEU A 82 6.28 -15.58 -19.35
CA LEU A 82 6.66 -15.61 -17.94
C LEU A 82 5.83 -16.65 -17.20
N GLY A 83 6.50 -17.43 -16.33
CA GLY A 83 5.87 -18.39 -15.44
C GLY A 83 6.10 -18.01 -13.99
N PHE A 84 5.09 -18.19 -13.16
CA PHE A 84 5.14 -17.94 -11.72
C PHE A 84 4.61 -19.14 -10.95
N TYR A 85 4.90 -19.19 -9.66
CA TYR A 85 4.38 -20.22 -8.75
C TYR A 85 3.93 -19.52 -7.46
N ASP A 86 2.65 -19.16 -7.40
CA ASP A 86 2.08 -18.37 -6.29
C ASP A 86 0.58 -18.68 -6.12
N LYS A 87 0.02 -18.24 -5.03
CA LYS A 87 -1.40 -18.42 -4.69
C LYS A 87 -2.26 -17.18 -5.00
N VAL A 88 -1.67 -16.04 -5.31
CA VAL A 88 -2.38 -14.80 -5.62
C VAL A 88 -2.23 -14.47 -7.10
N PRO A 89 -3.32 -14.53 -7.88
CA PRO A 89 -3.25 -14.20 -9.29
C PRO A 89 -2.97 -12.72 -9.52
N THR A 90 -2.46 -12.39 -10.69
CA THR A 90 -2.31 -10.99 -11.11
C THR A 90 -3.68 -10.39 -11.45
N LYS A 91 -3.86 -9.10 -11.14
CA LYS A 91 -5.15 -8.39 -11.26
C LYS A 91 -5.70 -8.37 -12.69
N PHE A 92 -4.82 -8.17 -13.67
CA PHE A 92 -5.23 -7.85 -15.04
C PHE A 92 -5.13 -9.04 -16.02
N SER A 93 -4.56 -10.17 -15.61
CA SER A 93 -4.23 -11.30 -16.51
C SER A 93 -5.44 -11.98 -17.16
N HIS A 94 -6.62 -11.83 -16.57
CA HIS A 94 -7.85 -12.48 -17.05
C HIS A 94 -8.82 -11.53 -17.74
N LEU A 95 -8.46 -10.24 -17.85
CA LEU A 95 -9.33 -9.23 -18.44
C LEU A 95 -9.21 -9.23 -19.96
N SER A 96 -10.34 -9.13 -20.64
CA SER A 96 -10.42 -8.88 -22.07
C SER A 96 -9.94 -7.47 -22.43
N ALA A 97 -9.65 -7.22 -23.72
CA ALA A 97 -9.25 -5.90 -24.20
C ALA A 97 -10.30 -4.82 -23.90
N ASN A 98 -11.60 -5.16 -23.94
CA ASN A 98 -12.67 -4.23 -23.59
C ASN A 98 -12.68 -3.89 -22.10
N GLU A 99 -12.57 -4.89 -21.23
CA GLU A 99 -12.49 -4.68 -19.78
C GLU A 99 -11.26 -3.86 -19.38
N LEU A 100 -10.11 -4.10 -20.00
CA LEU A 100 -8.89 -3.29 -19.80
C LEU A 100 -9.11 -1.83 -20.24
N LYS A 101 -9.81 -1.61 -21.37
CA LYS A 101 -10.17 -0.26 -21.85
C LYS A 101 -11.13 0.43 -20.88
N GLU A 102 -12.13 -0.29 -20.37
CA GLU A 102 -13.09 0.23 -19.40
C GLU A 102 -12.44 0.55 -18.06
N ALA A 103 -11.51 -0.29 -17.59
CA ALA A 103 -10.71 -0.03 -16.39
C ALA A 103 -9.94 1.30 -16.48
N GLY A 104 -9.58 1.73 -17.69
CA GLY A 104 -8.95 3.03 -17.93
C GLY A 104 -7.59 3.21 -17.29
N VAL A 105 -6.88 2.11 -17.04
CA VAL A 105 -5.53 2.07 -16.44
C VAL A 105 -4.52 1.78 -17.55
N ARG A 106 -3.43 2.54 -17.59
CA ARG A 106 -2.30 2.22 -18.46
C ARG A 106 -1.34 1.27 -17.71
N ILE A 107 -1.09 0.10 -18.28
CA ILE A 107 -0.26 -0.95 -17.67
C ILE A 107 0.91 -1.21 -18.61
N VAL A 108 2.10 -0.73 -18.24
CA VAL A 108 3.31 -0.87 -19.06
C VAL A 108 4.03 -2.17 -18.69
N PRO A 109 4.31 -3.06 -19.65
CA PRO A 109 5.01 -4.32 -19.34
C PRO A 109 6.43 -4.07 -18.76
N PRO A 110 6.87 -4.81 -17.75
CA PRO A 110 6.20 -5.87 -17.03
C PRO A 110 5.58 -5.43 -15.69
N ALA A 111 4.77 -4.37 -15.66
CA ALA A 111 4.09 -3.98 -14.43
C ALA A 111 3.21 -5.11 -13.88
N VAL A 112 3.25 -5.32 -12.58
CA VAL A 112 2.46 -6.34 -11.86
C VAL A 112 1.61 -5.70 -10.78
N ALA A 113 0.30 -5.92 -10.83
CA ALA A 113 -0.60 -5.67 -9.72
C ALA A 113 -1.23 -6.99 -9.29
N ARG A 114 -1.22 -7.31 -7.99
CA ARG A 114 -1.86 -8.52 -7.45
C ARG A 114 -3.36 -8.31 -7.32
N ARG A 115 -4.17 -9.37 -7.54
CA ARG A 115 -5.61 -9.36 -7.25
C ARG A 115 -5.84 -8.99 -5.78
N GLY A 116 -6.86 -8.17 -5.52
CA GLY A 116 -7.11 -7.59 -4.20
C GLY A 116 -6.42 -6.23 -3.99
N SER A 117 -5.64 -5.72 -4.96
CA SER A 117 -5.29 -4.32 -5.04
C SER A 117 -6.32 -3.55 -5.86
N TYR A 118 -6.55 -2.28 -5.53
CA TYR A 118 -7.34 -1.37 -6.35
C TYR A 118 -6.46 -0.38 -7.10
N ILE A 119 -6.69 -0.27 -8.39
CA ILE A 119 -6.03 0.71 -9.27
C ILE A 119 -7.12 1.54 -9.91
N ALA A 120 -7.19 2.81 -9.58
CA ALA A 120 -8.23 3.71 -10.06
C ALA A 120 -8.03 4.07 -11.54
N LYS A 121 -9.13 4.50 -12.16
CA LYS A 121 -9.14 5.00 -13.54
C LYS A 121 -8.16 6.17 -13.70
N GLY A 122 -7.50 6.23 -14.84
CA GLY A 122 -6.48 7.26 -15.12
C GLY A 122 -5.11 7.00 -14.51
N ALA A 123 -4.97 6.00 -13.63
CA ALA A 123 -3.67 5.63 -13.09
C ALA A 123 -2.75 5.02 -14.17
N ILE A 124 -1.45 5.21 -13.97
CA ILE A 124 -0.41 4.67 -14.85
C ILE A 124 0.52 3.80 -14.00
N LEU A 125 0.61 2.54 -14.39
CA LEU A 125 1.61 1.61 -13.85
C LEU A 125 2.72 1.48 -14.90
N MET A 126 3.86 2.15 -14.67
CA MET A 126 5.10 1.81 -15.36
C MET A 126 5.57 0.42 -14.88
N PRO A 127 6.65 -0.17 -15.42
CA PRO A 127 7.18 -1.42 -14.87
C PRO A 127 7.37 -1.32 -13.36
N SER A 128 6.43 -1.79 -12.59
CA SER A 128 6.27 -1.53 -11.15
C SER A 128 5.51 -2.67 -10.48
N TYR A 129 5.41 -2.63 -9.17
CA TYR A 129 4.70 -3.66 -8.41
C TYR A 129 3.70 -3.06 -7.43
N VAL A 130 2.46 -3.55 -7.48
CA VAL A 130 1.40 -3.19 -6.52
C VAL A 130 0.88 -4.45 -5.82
N ASN A 131 1.02 -4.49 -4.50
CA ASN A 131 0.69 -5.66 -3.71
C ASN A 131 -0.80 -5.68 -3.30
N ILE A 132 -1.27 -6.85 -2.82
CA ILE A 132 -2.64 -7.09 -2.35
C ILE A 132 -3.02 -6.13 -1.22
N GLY A 133 -4.28 -5.70 -1.19
CA GLY A 133 -4.80 -4.75 -0.21
C GLY A 133 -4.42 -3.29 -0.46
N ALA A 134 -3.48 -3.02 -1.37
CA ALA A 134 -3.09 -1.66 -1.72
C ALA A 134 -4.19 -0.94 -2.50
N TYR A 135 -4.26 0.36 -2.33
CA TYR A 135 -5.14 1.27 -3.06
C TYR A 135 -4.30 2.32 -3.79
N VAL A 136 -4.52 2.48 -5.09
CA VAL A 136 -3.88 3.51 -5.92
C VAL A 136 -4.96 4.40 -6.50
N GLY A 137 -4.95 5.67 -6.13
CA GLY A 137 -5.96 6.68 -6.50
C GLY A 137 -5.90 7.12 -7.95
N GLU A 138 -6.94 7.86 -8.35
CA GLU A 138 -7.13 8.36 -9.71
C GLU A 138 -5.97 9.25 -10.17
N GLY A 139 -5.54 9.12 -11.41
CA GLY A 139 -4.47 9.94 -12.01
C GLY A 139 -3.07 9.72 -11.43
N THR A 140 -2.91 8.78 -10.52
CA THR A 140 -1.62 8.48 -9.88
C THR A 140 -0.70 7.70 -10.83
N MET A 141 0.58 8.07 -10.82
CA MET A 141 1.63 7.33 -11.51
C MET A 141 2.48 6.54 -10.52
N VAL A 142 2.55 5.23 -10.73
CA VAL A 142 3.54 4.35 -10.10
C VAL A 142 4.64 4.12 -11.13
N ASP A 143 5.75 4.86 -10.99
CA ASP A 143 6.80 4.91 -12.01
C ASP A 143 7.72 3.68 -11.97
N THR A 144 8.70 3.66 -12.86
CA THR A 144 9.56 2.52 -13.15
C THR A 144 10.27 2.00 -11.91
N TRP A 145 10.06 0.71 -11.63
CA TRP A 145 10.58 -0.03 -10.46
C TRP A 145 10.14 0.50 -9.11
N ALA A 146 9.09 1.34 -9.07
CA ALA A 146 8.45 1.68 -7.80
C ALA A 146 7.62 0.50 -7.28
N THR A 147 7.48 0.44 -5.95
CA THR A 147 6.73 -0.60 -5.24
C THR A 147 5.68 0.03 -4.35
N VAL A 148 4.44 -0.46 -4.44
CA VAL A 148 3.38 -0.18 -3.49
C VAL A 148 3.13 -1.44 -2.68
N GLY A 149 3.53 -1.42 -1.42
CA GLY A 149 3.48 -2.56 -0.51
C GLY A 149 2.05 -2.94 -0.12
N SER A 150 1.91 -4.11 0.53
CA SER A 150 0.62 -4.64 0.97
C SER A 150 -0.15 -3.62 1.81
N CYS A 151 -1.41 -3.42 1.49
CA CYS A 151 -2.33 -2.55 2.22
C CYS A 151 -1.98 -1.05 2.18
N ALA A 152 -0.90 -0.61 1.54
CA ALA A 152 -0.57 0.81 1.41
C ALA A 152 -1.68 1.57 0.69
N GLN A 153 -1.91 2.82 1.10
CA GLN A 153 -2.97 3.67 0.56
C GLN A 153 -2.35 4.88 -0.14
N ILE A 154 -2.48 4.92 -1.45
CA ILE A 154 -1.99 6.02 -2.29
C ILE A 154 -3.19 6.83 -2.77
N GLY A 155 -3.16 8.14 -2.54
CA GLY A 155 -4.19 9.09 -2.95
C GLY A 155 -4.26 9.32 -4.45
N ALA A 156 -5.06 10.32 -4.85
CA ALA A 156 -5.20 10.75 -6.23
C ALA A 156 -4.06 11.69 -6.64
N ASN A 157 -3.72 11.70 -7.94
CA ASN A 157 -2.71 12.58 -8.54
C ASN A 157 -1.33 12.51 -7.85
N VAL A 158 -0.99 11.38 -7.29
CA VAL A 158 0.32 11.14 -6.67
C VAL A 158 1.33 10.70 -7.73
N HIS A 159 2.55 11.19 -7.64
CA HIS A 159 3.66 10.69 -8.43
C HIS A 159 4.65 9.94 -7.54
N LEU A 160 4.68 8.61 -7.65
CA LEU A 160 5.73 7.78 -7.07
C LEU A 160 6.83 7.64 -8.12
N SER A 161 7.93 8.37 -7.97
CA SER A 161 9.01 8.41 -8.96
C SER A 161 9.78 7.08 -9.04
N GLY A 162 10.68 6.97 -10.00
CA GLY A 162 11.41 5.73 -10.27
C GLY A 162 12.11 5.15 -9.04
N GLY A 163 11.83 3.87 -8.79
CA GLY A 163 12.40 3.12 -7.66
C GLY A 163 11.96 3.55 -6.28
N VAL A 164 10.85 4.28 -6.15
CA VAL A 164 10.25 4.58 -4.84
C VAL A 164 9.74 3.30 -4.20
N GLY A 165 10.03 3.12 -2.91
CA GLY A 165 9.47 2.05 -2.09
C GLY A 165 8.43 2.58 -1.10
N ILE A 166 7.17 2.17 -1.28
CA ILE A 166 6.13 2.36 -0.27
C ILE A 166 5.94 1.05 0.46
N GLY A 167 6.30 1.03 1.75
CA GLY A 167 6.31 -0.16 2.57
C GLY A 167 4.91 -0.73 2.78
N GLY A 168 4.83 -2.06 2.76
CA GLY A 168 3.61 -2.77 3.10
C GLY A 168 3.55 -3.04 4.60
N VAL A 169 2.43 -2.72 5.23
CA VAL A 169 2.19 -3.02 6.64
C VAL A 169 0.99 -3.96 6.77
N LEU A 170 1.17 -5.19 6.32
CA LEU A 170 0.20 -6.26 6.54
C LEU A 170 0.40 -6.91 7.90
N GLU A 171 1.64 -7.12 8.28
CA GLU A 171 2.07 -7.59 9.60
C GLU A 171 3.13 -6.63 10.19
N PRO A 172 3.03 -6.32 11.48
CA PRO A 172 2.04 -6.79 12.46
C PRO A 172 0.65 -6.19 12.19
N LEU A 173 -0.39 -6.97 12.52
CA LEU A 173 -1.78 -6.65 12.19
C LEU A 173 -2.24 -5.29 12.73
N GLN A 174 -1.81 -4.94 13.94
CA GLN A 174 -2.20 -3.70 14.64
C GLN A 174 -1.56 -2.43 14.07
N ALA A 175 -0.48 -2.55 13.29
CA ALA A 175 0.15 -1.37 12.68
C ALA A 175 -0.73 -0.80 11.55
N GLY A 176 -0.79 0.52 11.46
CA GLY A 176 -1.47 1.21 10.37
C GLY A 176 -0.76 1.01 9.04
N PRO A 177 -1.47 1.10 7.90
CA PRO A 177 -0.82 1.06 6.59
C PRO A 177 -0.02 2.34 6.34
N THR A 178 0.98 2.24 5.47
CA THR A 178 1.65 3.43 4.93
C THR A 178 0.68 4.18 4.02
N ILE A 179 0.61 5.49 4.18
CA ILE A 179 -0.36 6.35 3.49
C ILE A 179 0.37 7.51 2.80
N ILE A 180 0.11 7.70 1.53
CA ILE A 180 0.48 8.88 0.76
C ILE A 180 -0.82 9.55 0.34
N GLU A 181 -1.12 10.72 0.86
CA GLU A 181 -2.35 11.45 0.52
C GLU A 181 -2.27 12.09 -0.88
N ASP A 182 -3.35 12.79 -1.27
CA ASP A 182 -3.53 13.32 -2.62
C ASP A 182 -2.45 14.35 -3.00
N ASN A 183 -2.17 14.45 -4.30
CA ASN A 183 -1.28 15.44 -4.91
C ASN A 183 0.17 15.44 -4.38
N CYS A 184 0.62 14.35 -3.79
CA CYS A 184 2.01 14.24 -3.32
C CYS A 184 2.96 13.87 -4.46
N PHE A 185 4.19 14.37 -4.36
CA PHE A 185 5.31 13.96 -5.21
C PHE A 185 6.36 13.27 -4.34
N ILE A 186 6.64 12.01 -4.61
CA ILE A 186 7.64 11.22 -3.91
C ILE A 186 8.85 11.04 -4.84
N GLY A 187 9.95 11.69 -4.50
CA GLY A 187 11.17 11.71 -5.31
C GLY A 187 11.84 10.35 -5.45
N ALA A 188 12.55 10.16 -6.57
CA ALA A 188 13.14 8.88 -6.94
C ALA A 188 13.99 8.26 -5.80
N ARG A 189 13.89 6.92 -5.65
CA ARG A 189 14.62 6.16 -4.63
C ARG A 189 14.33 6.55 -3.19
N SER A 190 13.21 7.24 -2.94
CA SER A 190 12.73 7.45 -1.57
C SER A 190 11.99 6.23 -1.04
N GLU A 191 12.05 6.04 0.29
CA GLU A 191 11.33 4.97 1.00
C GLU A 191 10.43 5.58 2.05
N VAL A 192 9.14 5.22 2.03
CA VAL A 192 8.17 5.58 3.07
C VAL A 192 7.56 4.28 3.59
N VAL A 193 7.83 3.97 4.86
CA VAL A 193 7.56 2.64 5.41
C VAL A 193 6.91 2.72 6.80
N GLU A 194 6.59 1.56 7.37
CA GLU A 194 6.15 1.41 8.77
C GLU A 194 4.89 2.19 9.15
N GLY A 195 3.98 2.43 8.20
CA GLY A 195 2.73 3.13 8.48
C GLY A 195 2.85 4.65 8.61
N VAL A 196 3.94 5.22 8.11
CA VAL A 196 4.10 6.68 8.00
C VAL A 196 3.02 7.27 7.11
N VAL A 197 2.52 8.44 7.49
CA VAL A 197 1.55 9.22 6.71
C VAL A 197 2.23 10.43 6.10
N ILE A 198 2.20 10.53 4.78
CA ILE A 198 2.56 11.75 4.04
C ILE A 198 1.27 12.47 3.69
N GLU A 199 1.01 13.61 4.31
CA GLU A 199 -0.20 14.38 4.08
C GLU A 199 -0.17 15.07 2.71
N GLU A 200 -1.37 15.43 2.23
CA GLU A 200 -1.60 15.95 0.89
C GLU A 200 -0.70 17.13 0.49
N ASN A 201 -0.48 17.28 -0.82
CA ASN A 201 0.31 18.36 -1.41
C ASN A 201 1.78 18.40 -0.95
N SER A 202 2.29 17.33 -0.36
CA SER A 202 3.67 17.25 0.11
C SER A 202 4.62 16.76 -0.98
N VAL A 203 5.85 17.21 -0.93
CA VAL A 203 6.94 16.83 -1.83
C VAL A 203 8.09 16.24 -1.02
N LEU A 204 8.46 15.01 -1.31
CA LEU A 204 9.71 14.41 -0.86
C LEU A 204 10.72 14.50 -2.00
N SER A 205 11.91 15.07 -1.74
CA SER A 205 12.99 15.03 -2.71
C SER A 205 13.52 13.61 -2.89
N MET A 206 14.34 13.39 -3.89
CA MET A 206 14.95 12.06 -4.10
C MET A 206 15.78 11.61 -2.89
N GLY A 207 15.73 10.30 -2.61
CA GLY A 207 16.53 9.68 -1.55
C GLY A 207 16.14 10.08 -0.12
N VAL A 208 14.86 10.36 0.12
CA VAL A 208 14.32 10.56 1.46
C VAL A 208 13.80 9.25 2.02
N TYR A 209 14.26 8.86 3.21
CA TYR A 209 13.90 7.60 3.88
C TYR A 209 13.14 7.89 5.17
N ILE A 210 11.86 7.52 5.26
CA ILE A 210 11.03 7.79 6.43
C ILE A 210 10.36 6.50 6.94
N GLY A 211 10.75 6.10 8.15
CA GLY A 211 10.05 5.11 8.98
C GLY A 211 9.56 5.74 10.27
N GLN A 212 8.93 4.95 11.15
CA GLN A 212 8.37 5.46 12.42
C GLN A 212 9.43 6.04 13.36
N SER A 213 10.66 5.60 13.28
CA SER A 213 11.78 6.08 14.11
C SER A 213 12.61 7.19 13.45
N THR A 214 12.30 7.57 12.20
CA THR A 214 13.02 8.61 11.48
C THR A 214 12.62 9.98 12.03
N PRO A 215 13.58 10.79 12.57
CA PRO A 215 13.28 12.17 12.95
C PRO A 215 12.90 13.00 11.72
N ILE A 216 11.79 13.72 11.83
CA ILE A 216 11.34 14.70 10.84
C ILE A 216 11.53 16.08 11.49
N TYR A 217 12.55 16.80 11.04
CA TYR A 217 12.92 18.10 11.59
C TYR A 217 12.36 19.23 10.74
N ASP A 218 11.55 20.09 11.33
CA ASP A 218 11.10 21.32 10.69
C ASP A 218 12.11 22.44 10.98
N ARG A 219 12.81 22.90 9.94
CA ARG A 219 13.83 23.96 10.09
C ARG A 219 13.25 25.32 10.46
N THR A 220 11.95 25.55 10.22
CA THR A 220 11.30 26.83 10.52
C THR A 220 10.96 26.94 12.00
N THR A 221 10.44 25.84 12.58
CA THR A 221 10.00 25.79 13.98
C THR A 221 11.08 25.23 14.93
N GLY A 222 12.01 24.41 14.39
CA GLY A 222 12.97 23.65 15.17
C GLY A 222 12.39 22.39 15.82
N GLU A 223 11.14 22.05 15.53
CA GLU A 223 10.46 20.88 16.07
C GLU A 223 10.91 19.59 15.39
N ILE A 224 10.91 18.50 16.15
CA ILE A 224 11.13 17.14 15.65
C ILE A 224 9.87 16.34 15.89
N THR A 225 9.32 15.79 14.80
CA THR A 225 8.16 14.90 14.81
C THR A 225 8.52 13.54 14.22
N TYR A 226 7.60 12.59 14.33
CA TYR A 226 7.78 11.21 13.85
C TYR A 226 6.50 10.68 13.21
N GLY A 227 6.65 9.77 12.26
CA GLY A 227 5.55 9.01 11.68
C GLY A 227 4.59 9.79 10.78
N ARG A 228 4.78 11.11 10.63
CA ARG A 228 3.90 11.96 9.84
C ARG A 228 4.63 13.15 9.24
N VAL A 229 4.42 13.40 7.95
CA VAL A 229 4.83 14.62 7.25
C VAL A 229 3.59 15.51 7.07
N PRO A 230 3.56 16.73 7.61
CA PRO A 230 2.41 17.62 7.49
C PRO A 230 2.12 18.04 6.04
N SER A 231 0.85 18.38 5.77
CA SER A 231 0.38 18.82 4.45
C SER A 231 1.19 20.00 3.90
N GLY A 232 1.48 19.96 2.60
CA GLY A 232 2.21 21.01 1.88
C GLY A 232 3.71 21.10 2.21
N SER A 233 4.26 20.12 2.93
CA SER A 233 5.68 20.11 3.27
C SER A 233 6.57 19.80 2.07
N VAL A 234 7.73 20.44 2.00
CA VAL A 234 8.83 20.03 1.14
C VAL A 234 9.91 19.40 2.02
N VAL A 235 10.23 18.15 1.76
CA VAL A 235 11.13 17.35 2.59
C VAL A 235 12.37 16.94 1.81
N ILE A 236 13.52 17.15 2.40
CA ILE A 236 14.81 16.71 1.86
C ILE A 236 15.49 15.74 2.83
N SER A 237 16.45 14.97 2.34
CA SER A 237 17.34 14.17 3.18
C SER A 237 18.34 15.07 3.91
N GLY A 238 18.61 14.75 5.16
CA GLY A 238 19.56 15.49 5.97
C GLY A 238 20.07 14.68 7.16
N THR A 239 20.71 15.36 8.09
CA THR A 239 21.21 14.74 9.32
C THR A 239 21.06 15.70 10.50
N LEU A 240 20.92 15.11 11.70
CA LEU A 240 20.95 15.86 12.96
C LEU A 240 22.21 15.48 13.75
N PRO A 241 22.96 16.49 14.27
CA PRO A 241 24.17 16.24 15.05
C PRO A 241 23.82 15.55 16.37
N LYS A 242 24.70 14.65 16.81
CA LYS A 242 24.63 13.92 18.08
C LYS A 242 25.98 14.03 18.81
N ASP A 243 25.95 13.84 20.13
CA ASP A 243 27.12 13.83 20.99
C ASP A 243 28.01 15.06 20.76
N ASN A 244 27.41 16.25 20.89
CA ASN A 244 28.07 17.53 20.67
C ASN A 244 28.79 17.66 19.31
N GLY A 245 28.18 17.10 18.27
CA GLY A 245 28.66 17.17 16.89
C GLY A 245 29.70 16.13 16.51
N LYS A 246 29.99 15.14 17.37
CA LYS A 246 30.95 14.08 17.05
C LYS A 246 30.51 13.20 15.89
N TYR A 247 29.20 13.03 15.70
CA TYR A 247 28.59 12.32 14.57
C TYR A 247 27.20 12.88 14.26
N SER A 248 26.64 12.50 13.14
CA SER A 248 25.27 12.87 12.77
C SER A 248 24.45 11.64 12.42
N LEU A 249 23.19 11.65 12.78
CA LEU A 249 22.22 10.63 12.39
C LEU A 249 21.31 11.15 11.29
N TYR A 250 20.89 10.27 10.40
CA TYR A 250 19.95 10.59 9.34
C TYR A 250 18.66 11.21 9.91
N ALA A 251 18.13 12.19 9.19
CA ALA A 251 16.84 12.82 9.45
C ALA A 251 16.20 13.27 8.13
N ALA A 252 14.89 13.33 8.10
CA ALA A 252 14.13 14.03 7.08
C ALA A 252 13.98 15.49 7.52
N ILE A 253 14.22 16.43 6.61
CA ILE A 253 14.21 17.87 6.93
C ILE A 253 13.11 18.54 6.13
N ILE A 254 12.13 19.15 6.80
CA ILE A 254 11.15 20.06 6.20
C ILE A 254 11.83 21.42 6.00
N VAL A 255 11.77 21.95 4.73
CA VAL A 255 12.49 23.17 4.31
C VAL A 255 11.55 24.29 3.91
#